data_487fd417f7827244ab884cdaf18af3a7
#
_entry.id   487fd417f7827244ab884cdaf18af3a7
#
_cell.length_a   1.000
_cell.length_b   1.000
_cell.length_c   1.000
_cell.angle_alpha   90.00
_cell.angle_beta   90.00
_cell.angle_gamma   90.00
#
_symmetry.space_group_name_H-M   'P 1'
#
loop_
_entity.id
_entity.type
_entity.pdbx_description
1 polymer ?
#
loop_
_entity_poly.entity_id
_entity_poly.type
_entity_poly.pdbx_seq_one_letter_code
_entity_poly.pdbx_strand_id
1 'polypeptide(L)'
;MQCGPFTISSSDDGFAHINNVRPESQKVTFLGKNEDYSNIQYQWMVQRGDAPGWYGMDYIKRNGKAILNVEAIRSNMDQPRVFGTYDCVKVK
;
A
#
# COMPACT_ATOMS: atom_id res chain seq x y z
N MET A 1 6.90 -4.67 -7.98
CA MET A 1 5.52 -4.44 -8.46
C MET A 1 5.25 -2.96 -8.59
N GLN A 2 4.63 -2.56 -9.65
CA GLN A 2 4.34 -1.14 -9.92
C GLN A 2 2.84 -0.88 -9.79
N CYS A 3 2.47 0.06 -8.94
CA CYS A 3 1.08 0.47 -8.69
C CYS A 3 0.96 1.96 -8.97
N GLY A 4 0.67 2.33 -10.23
CA GLY A 4 0.68 3.73 -10.63
C GLY A 4 2.03 4.36 -10.39
N PRO A 5 2.13 5.48 -9.66
CA PRO A 5 3.41 6.13 -9.36
C PRO A 5 4.18 5.46 -8.22
N PHE A 6 3.65 4.39 -7.63
CA PHE A 6 4.28 3.73 -6.47
C PHE A 6 4.90 2.41 -6.87
N THR A 7 6.15 2.20 -6.47
CA THR A 7 6.86 0.93 -6.63
C THR A 7 6.85 0.19 -5.30
N ILE A 8 6.38 -1.06 -5.31
CA ILE A 8 6.34 -1.90 -4.13
C ILE A 8 7.36 -3.03 -4.30
N SER A 9 8.26 -3.15 -3.36
CA SER A 9 9.30 -4.17 -3.36
C SER A 9 9.36 -4.88 -2.01
N SER A 10 9.82 -6.13 -2.00
CA SER A 10 10.06 -6.87 -0.79
C SER A 10 11.47 -6.58 -0.26
N SER A 11 11.66 -6.77 1.03
CA SER A 11 12.94 -6.54 1.70
C SER A 11 13.18 -7.61 2.76
N ASP A 12 14.44 -7.72 3.20
CA ASP A 12 14.85 -8.73 4.18
C ASP A 12 14.31 -8.45 5.60
N ASP A 13 13.76 -7.27 5.83
CA ASP A 13 13.18 -6.90 7.13
C ASP A 13 11.74 -7.39 7.33
N GLY A 14 11.17 -8.10 6.34
CA GLY A 14 9.81 -8.61 6.41
C GLY A 14 8.73 -7.59 6.03
N PHE A 15 9.12 -6.35 5.69
CA PHE A 15 8.18 -5.31 5.25
C PHE A 15 8.23 -5.15 3.74
N ALA A 16 7.07 -4.79 3.17
CA ALA A 16 7.06 -4.25 1.82
C ALA A 16 7.58 -2.81 1.87
N HIS A 17 8.40 -2.42 0.92
CA HIS A 17 8.92 -1.05 0.82
C HIS A 17 8.22 -0.35 -0.34
N ILE A 18 7.71 0.84 -0.09
CA ILE A 18 7.01 1.65 -1.07
C ILE A 18 7.96 2.78 -1.50
N ASN A 19 8.34 2.80 -2.78
CA ASN A 19 9.34 3.73 -3.32
C ASN A 19 10.63 3.72 -2.49
N ASN A 20 11.06 2.52 -2.07
CA ASN A 20 12.24 2.28 -1.23
C ASN A 20 12.11 2.85 0.19
N VAL A 21 10.90 3.15 0.64
CA VAL A 21 10.64 3.64 1.99
C VAL A 21 9.94 2.55 2.79
N ARG A 22 10.48 2.24 3.97
CA ARG A 22 9.86 1.29 4.88
C ARG A 22 8.63 1.94 5.52
N PRO A 23 7.45 1.28 5.49
CA PRO A 23 6.27 1.82 6.17
C PRO A 23 6.45 1.81 7.69
N GLU A 24 5.81 2.74 8.37
CA GLU A 24 5.79 2.78 9.84
C GLU A 24 5.02 1.60 10.43
N SER A 25 3.99 1.12 9.73
CA SER A 25 3.21 -0.01 10.17
C SER A 25 2.78 -0.86 8.98
N GLN A 26 2.62 -2.14 9.24
CA GLN A 26 2.13 -3.09 8.24
C GLN A 26 1.19 -4.07 8.93
N LYS A 27 -0.02 -4.19 8.37
CA LYS A 27 -0.99 -5.18 8.80
C LYS A 27 -1.31 -6.08 7.63
N VAL A 28 -1.30 -7.39 7.85
CA VAL A 28 -1.59 -8.40 6.82
C VAL A 28 -2.88 -9.10 7.19
N THR A 29 -3.80 -9.19 6.23
CA THR A 29 -5.07 -9.90 6.40
C THR A 29 -5.27 -10.84 5.23
N PHE A 30 -5.51 -12.11 5.51
CA PHE A 30 -5.87 -13.07 4.46
C PHE A 30 -7.38 -12.98 4.21
N LEU A 31 -7.75 -12.73 2.95
CA LEU A 31 -9.16 -12.51 2.57
C LEU A 31 -9.91 -13.83 2.31
N GLY A 32 -9.18 -14.92 2.16
CA GLY A 32 -9.71 -16.26 1.99
C GLY A 32 -9.17 -17.17 3.08
N LYS A 33 -8.52 -18.26 2.66
CA LYS A 33 -7.88 -19.18 3.59
C LYS A 33 -6.59 -18.58 4.13
N ASN A 34 -6.17 -18.99 5.32
CA ASN A 34 -4.86 -18.66 5.86
C ASN A 34 -3.76 -19.05 4.87
N GLU A 35 -2.78 -18.19 4.73
CA GLU A 35 -1.64 -18.37 3.83
C GLU A 35 -2.00 -18.41 2.34
N ASP A 36 -3.20 -17.99 1.96
CA ASP A 36 -3.58 -17.83 0.56
C ASP A 36 -3.14 -16.46 0.06
N TYR A 37 -1.93 -16.41 -0.49
CA TYR A 37 -1.31 -15.18 -0.98
C TYR A 37 -1.92 -14.66 -2.28
N SER A 38 -2.87 -15.39 -2.88
CA SER A 38 -3.64 -14.90 -4.03
C SER A 38 -4.85 -14.06 -3.60
N ASN A 39 -5.19 -14.09 -2.30
CA ASN A 39 -6.30 -13.35 -1.72
C ASN A 39 -5.84 -12.76 -0.40
N ILE A 40 -5.18 -11.61 -0.47
CA ILE A 40 -4.51 -11.01 0.68
C ILE A 40 -4.67 -9.49 0.65
N GLN A 41 -4.70 -8.89 1.84
CA GLN A 41 -4.71 -7.44 2.01
C GLN A 41 -3.55 -7.03 2.90
N TYR A 42 -2.79 -6.04 2.44
CA TYR A 42 -1.80 -5.33 3.25
C TYR A 42 -2.30 -3.92 3.51
N GLN A 43 -2.14 -3.46 4.74
CA GLN A 43 -2.42 -2.08 5.13
C GLN A 43 -1.13 -1.46 5.63
N TRP A 44 -0.73 -0.35 5.02
CA TRP A 44 0.51 0.35 5.36
C TRP A 44 0.26 1.79 5.71
N MET A 45 1.07 2.31 6.63
CA MET A 45 1.19 3.74 6.87
C MET A 45 2.59 4.17 6.47
N VAL A 46 2.68 5.06 5.49
CA VAL A 46 3.95 5.45 4.87
C VAL A 46 4.12 6.96 4.97
N GLN A 47 5.30 7.41 5.39
CA GLN A 47 5.61 8.83 5.44
C GLN A 47 5.65 9.41 4.02
N ARG A 48 5.04 10.60 3.85
CA ARG A 48 5.06 11.30 2.57
C ARG A 48 6.46 11.87 2.31
N GLY A 49 6.91 11.72 1.06
CA GLY A 49 8.17 12.32 0.64
C GLY A 49 7.99 13.72 0.01
N ASP A 50 6.76 14.06 -0.38
CA ASP A 50 6.45 15.29 -1.11
C ASP A 50 5.92 16.42 -0.21
N ALA A 51 5.52 16.09 1.03
CA ALA A 51 4.95 17.04 1.96
C ALA A 51 4.95 16.43 3.37
N PRO A 52 4.78 17.23 4.44
CA PRO A 52 4.58 16.67 5.77
C PRO A 52 3.31 15.82 5.83
N GLY A 53 3.37 14.72 6.55
CA GLY A 53 2.21 13.85 6.76
C GLY A 53 2.45 12.43 6.27
N TRP A 54 1.36 11.70 6.09
CA TRP A 54 1.37 10.26 5.87
C TRP A 54 0.42 9.85 4.75
N TYR A 55 0.74 8.74 4.09
CA TYR A 55 -0.20 8.02 3.25
C TYR A 55 -0.70 6.79 4.00
N GLY A 56 -2.02 6.59 4.00
CA GLY A 56 -2.62 5.31 4.31
C GLY A 56 -2.79 4.53 3.02
N MET A 57 -2.30 3.29 2.98
CA MET A 57 -2.34 2.46 1.79
C MET A 57 -2.98 1.12 2.08
N ASP A 58 -3.90 0.70 1.19
CA ASP A 58 -4.48 -0.64 1.18
C ASP A 58 -4.08 -1.32 -0.12
N TYR A 59 -3.25 -2.35 -0.01
CA TYR A 59 -2.92 -3.22 -1.12
C TYR A 59 -3.83 -4.43 -1.04
N ILE A 60 -4.66 -4.64 -2.06
CA ILE A 60 -5.65 -5.71 -2.07
C ILE A 60 -5.40 -6.60 -3.28
N LYS A 61 -5.15 -7.87 -3.03
CA LYS A 61 -4.96 -8.88 -4.06
C LYS A 61 -6.07 -9.90 -3.98
N ARG A 62 -6.81 -10.08 -5.08
CA ARG A 62 -7.89 -11.07 -5.19
C ARG A 62 -7.70 -11.89 -6.45
N ASN A 63 -7.65 -13.21 -6.30
CA ASN A 63 -7.46 -14.14 -7.43
C ASN A 63 -6.24 -13.79 -8.28
N GLY A 64 -5.17 -13.33 -7.61
CA GLY A 64 -3.93 -12.95 -8.27
C GLY A 64 -3.91 -11.56 -8.88
N LYS A 65 -5.03 -10.83 -8.84
CA LYS A 65 -5.14 -9.48 -9.37
C LYS A 65 -5.04 -8.44 -8.24
N ALA A 66 -4.14 -7.49 -8.37
CA ALA A 66 -3.81 -6.56 -7.28
C ALA A 66 -4.16 -5.12 -7.63
N ILE A 67 -4.67 -4.40 -6.62
CA ILE A 67 -4.88 -2.95 -6.69
C ILE A 67 -4.28 -2.31 -5.43
N LEU A 68 -3.98 -1.03 -5.53
CA LEU A 68 -3.49 -0.21 -4.41
C LEU A 68 -4.40 1.00 -4.24
N ASN A 69 -5.01 1.12 -3.06
CA ASN A 69 -5.74 2.32 -2.65
C ASN A 69 -4.82 3.18 -1.81
N VAL A 70 -4.73 4.47 -2.15
CA VAL A 70 -3.86 5.44 -1.47
C VAL A 70 -4.70 6.61 -1.00
N GLU A 71 -4.56 6.97 0.27
CA GLU A 71 -5.20 8.14 0.84
C GLU A 71 -4.16 8.98 1.58
N ALA A 72 -4.08 10.28 1.25
CA ALA A 72 -3.28 11.21 2.03
C ALA A 72 -4.05 11.49 3.34
N ILE A 73 -3.44 11.16 4.46
CA ILE A 73 -4.09 11.32 5.76
C ILE A 73 -4.18 12.80 6.10
N ARG A 74 -5.38 13.27 6.39
CA ARG A 74 -5.64 14.67 6.72
C ARG A 74 -5.18 14.98 8.13
N SER A 75 -4.58 16.15 8.31
CA SER A 75 -4.22 16.63 9.64
C SER A 75 -5.40 17.24 10.39
N ASN A 76 -6.46 17.65 9.68
CA ASN A 76 -7.71 18.10 10.27
C ASN A 76 -8.87 17.82 9.31
N MET A 77 -10.09 17.94 9.79
CA MET A 77 -11.29 17.59 9.03
C MET A 77 -11.64 18.58 7.92
N ASP A 78 -11.07 19.79 7.96
CA ASP A 78 -11.35 20.82 6.96
C ASP A 78 -10.51 20.63 5.69
N GLN A 79 -9.48 19.78 5.73
CA GLN A 79 -8.66 19.50 4.57
C GLN A 79 -9.40 18.58 3.60
N PRO A 80 -9.26 18.80 2.27
CA PRO A 80 -9.84 17.89 1.30
C PRO A 80 -9.26 16.48 1.44
N ARG A 81 -10.10 15.48 1.24
CA ARG A 81 -9.66 14.10 1.19
C ARG A 81 -9.00 13.83 -0.15
N VAL A 82 -7.74 13.41 -0.14
CA VAL A 82 -7.00 13.03 -1.34
C VAL A 82 -6.95 11.51 -1.40
N PHE A 83 -7.50 10.94 -2.47
CA PHE A 83 -7.65 9.50 -2.59
C PHE A 83 -7.38 9.07 -4.03
N GLY A 84 -6.71 7.94 -4.21
CA GLY A 84 -6.46 7.36 -5.53
C GLY A 84 -6.43 5.84 -5.48
N THR A 85 -6.83 5.21 -6.57
CA THR A 85 -6.77 3.76 -6.74
C THR A 85 -5.97 3.45 -7.99
N TYR A 86 -5.01 2.53 -7.87
CA TYR A 86 -4.10 2.16 -8.95
C TYR A 86 -4.08 0.66 -9.15
N ASP A 87 -4.07 0.22 -10.41
CA ASP A 87 -3.82 -1.18 -10.73
C ASP A 87 -2.34 -1.49 -10.54
N CYS A 88 -2.05 -2.67 -10.00
CA CYS A 88 -0.69 -3.12 -9.76
C CYS A 88 -0.28 -4.15 -10.79
N VAL A 89 0.93 -3.99 -11.35
CA VAL A 89 1.48 -4.90 -12.36
C VAL A 89 2.87 -5.33 -11.93
N LYS A 90 3.23 -6.56 -12.30
CA LYS A 90 4.58 -7.05 -12.05
C LYS A 90 5.58 -6.31 -12.92
N VAL A 91 6.71 -5.96 -12.34
CA VAL A 91 7.85 -5.34 -13.03
C VAL A 91 8.94 -6.40 -13.10
N LYS A 92 9.46 -6.59 -14.30
CA LYS A 92 10.58 -7.51 -14.51
C LYS A 92 11.90 -6.92 -14.03
#